data_7be87a5562087b98103b57b42e4f4a3e
#
_entry.id   7be87a5562087b98103b57b42e4f4a3e
#
_cell.length_a   1.000
_cell.length_b   1.000
_cell.length_c   1.000
_cell.angle_alpha   90.00
_cell.angle_beta   90.00
_cell.angle_gamma   90.00
#
_symmetry.space_group_name_H-M   'P 1'
#
loop_
_entity.id
_entity.type
_entity.pdbx_description
1 polymer ?
#
loop_
_entity_poly.entity_id
_entity_poly.type
_entity_poly.pdbx_seq_one_letter_code
_entity_poly.pdbx_strand_id
1 'polypeptide(L)'
;MSEIHRILGFAVVGVFTVGWVWGLGAWISRRGPGEGYWVWLTVAQLTAGVQAILGIVMLLFGRRLVAVGAFGGVLHYVYGLLPLLLFVIAHVIARAGNASMVGFDRTKQIRPWVPFAWAAFISFGLTSRALMTGLGIG
;
A
#
# COMPACT_ATOMS: atom_id res chain seq x y z
N MET A 1 3.84 -17.60 11.02
CA MET A 1 3.31 -17.08 9.75
C MET A 1 3.22 -18.21 8.75
N SER A 2 2.16 -18.33 7.92
CA SER A 2 2.17 -19.36 6.87
C SER A 2 3.16 -18.97 5.76
N GLU A 3 3.75 -19.95 5.08
CA GLU A 3 4.68 -19.71 3.96
C GLU A 3 4.02 -18.85 2.87
N ILE A 4 2.77 -19.16 2.54
CA ILE A 4 1.99 -18.41 1.53
C ILE A 4 1.86 -16.93 1.93
N HIS A 5 1.51 -16.64 3.17
CA HIS A 5 1.38 -15.27 3.67
C HIS A 5 2.73 -14.53 3.63
N ARG A 6 3.83 -15.23 3.92
CA ARG A 6 5.19 -14.69 3.84
C ARG A 6 5.58 -14.35 2.40
N ILE A 7 5.39 -15.30 1.46
CA ILE A 7 5.71 -15.09 0.04
C ILE A 7 4.91 -13.93 -0.53
N LEU A 8 3.60 -13.89 -0.26
CA LEU A 8 2.74 -12.77 -0.68
C LEU A 8 3.14 -11.45 -0.03
N GLY A 9 3.64 -11.45 1.21
CA GLY A 9 4.19 -10.26 1.85
C GLY A 9 5.36 -9.67 1.06
N PHE A 10 6.30 -10.49 0.60
CA PHE A 10 7.38 -10.04 -0.29
C PHE A 10 6.84 -9.54 -1.64
N ALA A 11 5.86 -10.23 -2.22
CA ALA A 11 5.24 -9.80 -3.46
C ALA A 11 4.57 -8.42 -3.32
N VAL A 12 3.83 -8.17 -2.22
CA VAL A 12 3.21 -6.87 -1.92
C VAL A 12 4.25 -5.76 -1.84
N VAL A 13 5.35 -5.98 -1.10
CA VAL A 13 6.45 -5.00 -1.04
C VAL A 13 7.02 -4.76 -2.43
N GLY A 14 7.26 -5.81 -3.22
CA GLY A 14 7.79 -5.72 -4.58
C GLY A 14 6.90 -4.90 -5.52
N VAL A 15 5.58 -5.16 -5.55
CA VAL A 15 4.67 -4.44 -6.44
C VAL A 15 4.53 -2.96 -6.06
N PHE A 16 4.55 -2.62 -4.77
CA PHE A 16 4.57 -1.21 -4.34
C PHE A 16 5.90 -0.54 -4.62
N THR A 17 7.03 -1.25 -4.51
CA THR A 17 8.35 -0.75 -4.92
C THR A 17 8.33 -0.31 -6.39
N VAL A 18 7.88 -1.17 -7.29
CA VAL A 18 7.78 -0.83 -8.72
C VAL A 18 6.80 0.33 -8.93
N GLY A 19 5.66 0.33 -8.25
CA GLY A 19 4.64 1.38 -8.37
C GLY A 19 5.17 2.77 -8.01
N TRP A 20 5.89 2.91 -6.89
CA TRP A 20 6.41 4.21 -6.49
C TRP A 20 7.63 4.64 -7.31
N VAL A 21 8.52 3.71 -7.70
CA VAL A 21 9.67 4.01 -8.58
C VAL A 21 9.18 4.49 -9.95
N TRP A 22 8.16 3.83 -10.50
CA TRP A 22 7.55 4.26 -11.77
C TRP A 22 6.89 5.65 -11.64
N GLY A 23 6.12 5.87 -10.57
CA GLY A 23 5.52 7.18 -10.27
C GLY A 23 6.58 8.28 -10.13
N LEU A 24 7.68 8.01 -9.43
CA LEU A 24 8.81 8.92 -9.30
C LEU A 24 9.46 9.22 -10.66
N GLY A 25 9.68 8.19 -11.49
CA GLY A 25 10.19 8.35 -12.84
C GLY A 25 9.29 9.22 -13.73
N ALA A 26 7.98 9.02 -13.64
CA ALA A 26 6.98 9.84 -14.34
C ALA A 26 7.01 11.31 -13.84
N TRP A 27 7.23 11.52 -12.56
CA TRP A 27 7.34 12.86 -11.97
C TRP A 27 8.61 13.58 -12.43
N ILE A 28 9.78 12.93 -12.37
CA ILE A 28 11.07 13.48 -12.79
C ILE A 28 11.04 13.81 -14.29
N SER A 29 10.50 12.90 -15.13
CA SER A 29 10.42 13.09 -16.58
C SER A 29 9.36 14.12 -16.98
N ARG A 30 8.54 14.59 -16.04
CA ARG A 30 7.38 15.49 -16.25
C ARG A 30 6.34 14.95 -17.23
N ARG A 31 6.38 13.65 -17.54
CA ARG A 31 5.45 12.92 -18.41
C ARG A 31 4.48 12.12 -17.56
N GLY A 32 3.26 11.90 -18.05
CA GLY A 32 2.33 10.97 -17.40
C GLY A 32 2.86 9.53 -17.47
N PRO A 33 2.52 8.68 -16.50
CA PRO A 33 3.10 7.32 -16.40
C PRO A 33 2.56 6.32 -17.45
N GLY A 34 1.61 6.71 -18.31
CA GLY A 34 1.02 5.85 -19.34
C GLY A 34 0.03 4.81 -18.79
N GLU A 35 -0.61 4.07 -19.71
CA GLU A 35 -1.65 3.07 -19.37
C GLU A 35 -1.11 1.90 -18.53
N GLY A 36 0.10 1.45 -18.81
CA GLY A 36 0.73 0.36 -18.07
C GLY A 36 0.82 0.61 -16.57
N TYR A 37 0.94 1.86 -16.15
CA TYR A 37 0.96 2.23 -14.74
C TYR A 37 -0.37 1.94 -14.03
N TRP A 38 -1.49 2.20 -14.68
CA TRP A 38 -2.82 1.91 -14.12
C TRP A 38 -3.06 0.41 -13.96
N VAL A 39 -2.64 -0.38 -14.96
CA VAL A 39 -2.66 -1.84 -14.86
C VAL A 39 -1.81 -2.31 -13.69
N TRP A 40 -0.60 -1.77 -13.55
CA TRP A 40 0.30 -2.11 -12.45
C TRP A 40 -0.28 -1.77 -11.08
N LEU A 41 -0.88 -0.58 -10.94
CA LEU A 41 -1.55 -0.19 -9.70
C LEU A 41 -2.71 -1.12 -9.34
N THR A 42 -3.47 -1.59 -10.34
CA THR A 42 -4.53 -2.57 -10.13
C THR A 42 -3.95 -3.89 -9.61
N VAL A 43 -2.86 -4.39 -10.21
CA VAL A 43 -2.15 -5.58 -9.71
C VAL A 43 -1.67 -5.39 -8.28
N ALA A 44 -1.09 -4.22 -7.96
CA ALA A 44 -0.62 -3.92 -6.60
C ALA A 44 -1.77 -3.92 -5.58
N GLN A 45 -2.92 -3.31 -5.91
CA GLN A 45 -4.10 -3.29 -5.03
C GLN A 45 -4.70 -4.68 -4.84
N LEU A 46 -4.80 -5.49 -5.91
CA LEU A 46 -5.30 -6.87 -5.82
C LEU A 46 -4.38 -7.73 -4.96
N THR A 47 -3.06 -7.62 -5.16
CA THR A 47 -2.07 -8.37 -4.37
C THR A 47 -2.16 -8.00 -2.88
N ALA A 48 -2.27 -6.71 -2.57
CA ALA A 48 -2.46 -6.24 -1.19
C ALA A 48 -3.80 -6.70 -0.60
N GLY A 49 -4.88 -6.69 -1.40
CA GLY A 49 -6.19 -7.18 -0.99
C GLY A 49 -6.17 -8.67 -0.64
N VAL A 50 -5.57 -9.50 -1.48
CA VAL A 50 -5.41 -10.94 -1.20
C VAL A 50 -4.59 -11.17 0.06
N GLN A 51 -3.49 -10.45 0.23
CA GLN A 51 -2.64 -10.52 1.42
C GLN A 51 -3.42 -10.14 2.69
N ALA A 52 -4.23 -9.08 2.64
CA ALA A 52 -5.05 -8.63 3.77
C ALA A 52 -6.11 -9.68 4.14
N ILE A 53 -6.81 -10.25 3.14
CA ILE A 53 -7.80 -11.31 3.35
C ILE A 53 -7.15 -12.51 4.03
N LEU A 54 -6.00 -12.98 3.54
CA LEU A 54 -5.27 -14.08 4.16
C LEU A 54 -4.85 -13.76 5.60
N GLY A 55 -4.41 -12.54 5.87
CA GLY A 55 -4.08 -12.09 7.22
C GLY A 55 -5.29 -12.13 8.15
N ILE A 56 -6.45 -11.66 7.69
CA ILE A 56 -7.71 -11.71 8.46
C ILE A 56 -8.15 -13.15 8.70
N VAL A 57 -8.11 -14.00 7.67
CA VAL A 57 -8.45 -15.43 7.80
C VAL A 57 -7.56 -16.10 8.83
N MET A 58 -6.25 -15.87 8.78
CA MET A 58 -5.31 -16.42 9.78
C MET A 58 -5.64 -15.96 11.20
N LEU A 59 -6.01 -14.69 11.36
CA LEU A 59 -6.42 -14.13 12.65
C LEU A 59 -7.69 -14.82 13.19
N LEU A 60 -8.69 -15.04 12.33
CA LEU A 60 -9.93 -15.73 12.68
C LEU A 60 -9.69 -17.19 13.12
N PHE A 61 -8.71 -17.85 12.53
CA PHE A 61 -8.26 -19.19 12.94
C PHE A 61 -7.31 -19.19 14.16
N GLY A 62 -7.23 -18.09 14.89
CA GLY A 62 -6.45 -17.97 16.12
C GLY A 62 -4.94 -17.91 15.93
N ARG A 63 -4.45 -17.77 14.70
CA ARG A 63 -3.02 -17.63 14.38
C ARG A 63 -2.57 -16.19 14.62
N ARG A 64 -2.30 -15.87 15.87
CA ARG A 64 -1.81 -14.53 16.26
C ARG A 64 -0.29 -14.43 16.09
N LEU A 65 0.17 -13.21 15.75
CA LEU A 65 1.58 -12.89 15.71
C LEU A 65 2.09 -12.69 17.15
N VAL A 66 2.81 -13.67 17.68
CA VAL A 66 3.30 -13.66 19.09
C VAL A 66 4.74 -13.17 19.16
N ALA A 67 5.51 -13.24 18.05
CA ALA A 67 6.96 -13.05 18.04
C ALA A 67 7.44 -11.65 18.46
N VAL A 68 6.59 -10.61 18.39
CA VAL A 68 6.94 -9.21 18.67
C VAL A 68 6.08 -8.58 19.78
N GLY A 69 5.48 -9.40 20.63
CA GLY A 69 4.57 -8.96 21.69
C GLY A 69 3.22 -8.44 21.19
N ALA A 70 2.32 -8.09 22.11
CA ALA A 70 0.96 -7.64 21.77
C ALA A 70 0.95 -6.37 20.91
N PHE A 71 1.81 -5.40 21.22
CA PHE A 71 1.88 -4.14 20.49
C PHE A 71 2.38 -4.32 19.05
N GLY A 72 3.43 -5.12 18.86
CA GLY A 72 3.95 -5.45 17.52
C GLY A 72 2.93 -6.20 16.67
N GLY A 73 2.13 -7.07 17.28
CA GLY A 73 1.02 -7.74 16.60
C GLY A 73 -0.02 -6.76 16.07
N VAL A 74 -0.46 -5.78 16.87
CA VAL A 74 -1.39 -4.73 16.45
C VAL A 74 -0.80 -3.91 15.32
N LEU A 75 0.46 -3.49 15.42
CA LEU A 75 1.14 -2.70 14.38
C LEU A 75 1.22 -3.46 13.05
N HIS A 76 1.46 -4.77 13.09
CA HIS A 76 1.46 -5.61 11.88
C HIS A 76 0.12 -5.52 11.13
N TYR A 77 -1.01 -5.62 11.84
CA TYR A 77 -2.34 -5.51 11.22
C TYR A 77 -2.61 -4.11 10.69
N VAL A 78 -2.25 -3.07 11.46
CA VAL A 78 -2.42 -1.67 11.03
C VAL A 78 -1.62 -1.41 9.75
N TYR A 79 -0.34 -1.76 9.74
CA TYR A 79 0.53 -1.53 8.58
C TYR A 79 0.15 -2.39 7.38
N GLY A 80 -0.44 -3.57 7.59
CA GLY A 80 -0.93 -4.44 6.53
C GLY A 80 -2.24 -3.97 5.89
N LEU A 81 -3.13 -3.31 6.64
CA LEU A 81 -4.44 -2.86 6.17
C LEU A 81 -4.43 -1.41 5.66
N LEU A 82 -3.57 -0.56 6.22
CA LEU A 82 -3.52 0.87 5.89
C LEU A 82 -3.28 1.15 4.39
N PRO A 83 -2.49 0.37 3.64
CA PRO A 83 -2.35 0.53 2.19
C PRO A 83 -3.68 0.55 1.43
N LEU A 84 -4.64 -0.32 1.80
CA LEU A 84 -5.95 -0.36 1.16
C LEU A 84 -6.71 0.96 1.37
N LEU A 85 -6.68 1.50 2.59
CA LEU A 85 -7.28 2.79 2.90
C LEU A 85 -6.62 3.93 2.12
N LEU A 86 -5.29 3.93 2.00
CA LEU A 86 -4.55 4.95 1.23
C LEU A 86 -4.97 4.97 -0.24
N PHE A 87 -5.19 3.79 -0.85
CA PHE A 87 -5.67 3.72 -2.23
C PHE A 87 -7.11 4.21 -2.38
N VAL A 88 -7.99 3.97 -1.39
CA VAL A 88 -9.34 4.56 -1.38
C VAL A 88 -9.24 6.09 -1.34
N ILE A 89 -8.40 6.65 -0.46
CA ILE A 89 -8.17 8.10 -0.38
C ILE A 89 -7.61 8.63 -1.70
N ALA A 90 -6.65 7.94 -2.32
CA ALA A 90 -6.09 8.33 -3.61
C ALA A 90 -7.15 8.36 -4.71
N HIS A 91 -8.10 7.42 -4.74
CA HIS A 91 -9.23 7.43 -5.67
C HIS A 91 -10.14 8.64 -5.44
N VAL A 92 -10.46 8.95 -4.18
CA VAL A 92 -11.29 10.12 -3.85
C VAL A 92 -10.62 11.42 -4.30
N ILE A 93 -9.33 11.60 -4.01
CA ILE A 93 -8.56 12.79 -4.41
C ILE A 93 -8.50 12.89 -5.95
N ALA A 94 -8.19 11.78 -6.64
CA ALA A 94 -8.09 11.76 -8.09
C ALA A 94 -9.42 12.10 -8.78
N ARG A 95 -10.55 11.62 -8.24
CA ARG A 95 -11.89 11.94 -8.75
C ARG A 95 -12.29 13.40 -8.49
N ALA A 96 -11.92 13.93 -7.33
CA ALA A 96 -12.19 15.33 -7.00
C ALA A 96 -11.32 16.30 -7.81
N GLY A 97 -10.22 15.83 -8.40
CA GLY A 97 -9.23 16.64 -9.12
C GLY A 97 -8.44 17.62 -8.23
N ASN A 98 -8.70 17.60 -6.93
CA ASN A 98 -8.02 18.42 -5.93
C ASN A 98 -7.96 17.69 -4.57
N ALA A 99 -7.11 18.17 -3.68
CA ALA A 99 -6.93 17.58 -2.35
C ALA A 99 -7.75 18.30 -1.26
N SER A 100 -8.82 18.99 -1.59
CA SER A 100 -9.65 19.74 -0.62
C SER A 100 -10.23 18.87 0.50
N MET A 101 -10.53 17.61 0.20
CA MET A 101 -11.07 16.66 1.19
C MET A 101 -10.05 16.28 2.29
N VAL A 102 -8.76 16.49 2.05
CA VAL A 102 -7.69 16.26 3.03
C VAL A 102 -7.07 17.57 3.53
N GLY A 103 -7.77 18.70 3.37
CA GLY A 103 -7.38 20.01 3.94
C GLY A 103 -6.37 20.79 3.14
N PHE A 104 -6.09 20.41 1.89
CA PHE A 104 -5.19 21.15 1.00
C PHE A 104 -5.94 22.16 0.13
N ASP A 105 -5.20 23.08 -0.49
CA ASP A 105 -5.73 24.18 -1.30
C ASP A 105 -6.63 23.66 -2.45
N ARG A 106 -7.85 24.20 -2.51
CA ARG A 106 -8.87 23.84 -3.50
C ARG A 106 -8.55 24.34 -4.91
N THR A 107 -7.69 25.34 -5.04
CA THR A 107 -7.38 25.98 -6.32
C THR A 107 -6.37 25.19 -7.16
N LYS A 108 -5.63 24.29 -6.54
CA LYS A 108 -4.57 23.54 -7.19
C LYS A 108 -5.11 22.24 -7.79
N GLN A 109 -5.20 22.17 -9.11
CA GLN A 109 -5.51 20.93 -9.82
C GLN A 109 -4.36 19.91 -9.65
N ILE A 110 -4.72 18.70 -9.26
CA ILE A 110 -3.80 17.58 -9.08
C ILE A 110 -3.96 16.63 -10.27
N ARG A 111 -2.84 16.25 -10.88
CA ARG A 111 -2.85 15.20 -11.92
C ARG A 111 -3.34 13.87 -11.30
N PRO A 112 -4.28 13.14 -11.94
CA PRO A 112 -4.95 11.98 -11.34
C PRO A 112 -4.00 10.87 -10.83
N TRP A 113 -2.84 10.70 -11.44
CA TRP A 113 -1.86 9.69 -11.06
C TRP A 113 -1.03 10.04 -9.81
N VAL A 114 -0.92 11.34 -9.46
CA VAL A 114 -0.07 11.80 -8.34
C VAL A 114 -0.51 11.24 -6.99
N PRO A 115 -1.80 11.25 -6.62
CA PRO A 115 -2.25 10.64 -5.37
C PRO A 115 -1.89 9.16 -5.28
N PHE A 116 -1.97 8.43 -6.40
CA PHE A 116 -1.61 7.02 -6.45
C PHE A 116 -0.11 6.77 -6.32
N ALA A 117 0.73 7.63 -6.87
CA ALA A 117 2.18 7.54 -6.69
C ALA A 117 2.56 7.73 -5.22
N TRP A 118 1.94 8.68 -4.52
CA TRP A 118 2.11 8.87 -3.09
C TRP A 118 1.55 7.70 -2.27
N ALA A 119 0.37 7.19 -2.62
CA ALA A 119 -0.20 6.02 -1.98
C ALA A 119 0.74 4.80 -2.13
N ALA A 120 1.31 4.57 -3.31
CA ALA A 120 2.27 3.49 -3.54
C ALA A 120 3.56 3.66 -2.71
N PHE A 121 4.10 4.87 -2.63
CA PHE A 121 5.29 5.18 -1.83
C PHE A 121 5.06 4.92 -0.33
N ILE A 122 3.98 5.45 0.23
CA ILE A 122 3.65 5.26 1.64
C ILE A 122 3.36 3.78 1.91
N SER A 123 2.61 3.11 1.00
CA SER A 123 2.29 1.68 1.11
C SER A 123 3.55 0.81 1.06
N PHE A 124 4.55 1.15 0.27
CA PHE A 124 5.85 0.48 0.28
C PHE A 124 6.48 0.51 1.69
N GLY A 125 6.54 1.68 2.33
CA GLY A 125 7.10 1.81 3.69
C GLY A 125 6.30 1.00 4.72
N LEU A 126 4.97 1.10 4.68
CA LEU A 126 4.08 0.40 5.61
C LEU A 126 4.16 -1.13 5.45
N THR A 127 4.11 -1.62 4.22
CA THR A 127 4.16 -3.06 3.95
C THR A 127 5.54 -3.65 4.21
N SER A 128 6.62 -2.90 3.96
CA SER A 128 7.98 -3.27 4.37
C SER A 128 8.06 -3.42 5.89
N ARG A 129 7.51 -2.48 6.64
CA ARG A 129 7.47 -2.56 8.11
C ARG A 129 6.60 -3.72 8.60
N ALA A 130 5.43 -3.93 7.99
CA ALA A 130 4.58 -5.09 8.29
C ALA A 130 5.30 -6.42 8.04
N LEU A 131 6.03 -6.53 6.92
CA LEU A 131 6.82 -7.72 6.60
C LEU A 131 7.93 -7.95 7.63
N MET A 132 8.71 -6.93 7.98
CA MET A 132 9.76 -7.03 9.00
C MET A 132 9.18 -7.49 10.34
N THR A 133 8.09 -6.88 10.79
CA THR A 133 7.40 -7.28 12.02
C THR A 133 6.90 -8.72 11.95
N GLY A 134 6.37 -9.14 10.79
CA GLY A 134 5.93 -10.52 10.55
C GLY A 134 7.08 -11.54 10.56
N LEU A 135 8.30 -11.13 10.23
CA LEU A 135 9.52 -11.93 10.29
C LEU A 135 10.19 -11.92 11.68
N GLY A 136 9.64 -11.15 12.63
CA GLY A 136 10.23 -10.99 13.97
C GLY A 136 11.44 -10.04 14.00
N ILE A 137 11.57 -9.18 12.99
CA ILE A 137 12.63 -8.18 12.88
C ILE A 137 12.03 -6.80 13.28
N GLY A 138 12.41 -6.28 14.42
CA GLY A 138 12.00 -4.94 14.87
C GLY A 138 11.55 -4.82 16.29
#